data_a19d2343ec1512f10515f7ed6281a504
#
_entry.id   a19d2343ec1512f10515f7ed6281a504
#
_cell.length_a   1.000
_cell.length_b   1.000
_cell.length_c   1.000
_cell.angle_alpha   90.00
_cell.angle_beta   90.00
_cell.angle_gamma   90.00
#
_symmetry.space_group_name_H-M   'P 1'
#
loop_
_entity.id
_entity.type
_entity.pdbx_description
1 polymer ?
#
loop_
_entity_poly.entity_id
_entity_poly.type
_entity_poly.pdbx_seq_one_letter_code
_entity_poly.pdbx_strand_id
1 'polypeptide(L)'
;MFTLKKNIGLVIVLALVVTMIVTYVNQRIEKSEAIHEQAKGFEVDLGEEVGLEKGQTAPDFTLINLQGEEVTLSELQGKKVVLNFWATWCPPCKAEMPHMQDYYEQYASKDNVEIIGVNLTYENETVKRVQQFVESYKLTFPIVLEHTQEVSKQYEILTIPSTFMIDTEGKIQHQILGPLDTSALRDYVTSID
;
A
#
# COMPACT_ATOMS: atom_id res chain seq x y z
N MET A 1 22.96 -36.66 76.86
CA MET A 1 22.45 -37.40 75.71
C MET A 1 21.07 -36.88 75.20
N PHE A 2 20.47 -35.87 75.83
CA PHE A 2 19.13 -35.33 75.48
C PHE A 2 19.17 -34.15 74.50
N THR A 3 20.26 -33.40 74.40
CA THR A 3 20.40 -32.20 73.52
C THR A 3 20.63 -32.55 72.06
N LEU A 4 21.24 -33.69 71.74
CA LEU A 4 21.53 -34.12 70.38
C LEU A 4 20.24 -34.54 69.62
N LYS A 5 19.27 -35.20 70.29
CA LYS A 5 18.02 -35.61 69.68
C LYS A 5 17.08 -34.43 69.31
N LYS A 6 17.16 -33.35 70.13
CA LYS A 6 16.37 -32.14 69.93
C LYS A 6 16.83 -31.37 68.69
N ASN A 7 18.13 -31.32 68.41
CA ASN A 7 18.72 -30.66 67.26
C ASN A 7 18.53 -31.42 65.97
N ILE A 8 18.45 -32.75 65.97
CA ILE A 8 18.16 -33.59 64.82
C ILE A 8 16.74 -33.32 64.29
N GLY A 9 15.75 -33.21 65.17
CA GLY A 9 14.39 -32.88 64.80
C GLY A 9 14.27 -31.49 64.11
N LEU A 10 15.02 -30.49 64.63
CA LEU A 10 15.06 -29.15 64.05
C LEU A 10 15.69 -29.14 62.65
N VAL A 11 16.78 -29.91 62.49
CA VAL A 11 17.47 -30.03 61.18
C VAL A 11 16.58 -30.69 60.14
N ILE A 12 15.81 -31.74 60.51
CA ILE A 12 14.87 -32.40 59.60
C ILE A 12 13.75 -31.44 59.19
N VAL A 13 13.20 -30.67 60.13
CA VAL A 13 12.16 -29.70 59.83
C VAL A 13 12.69 -28.59 58.90
N LEU A 14 13.88 -28.07 59.16
CA LEU A 14 14.53 -27.09 58.26
C LEU A 14 14.78 -27.66 56.87
N ALA A 15 15.24 -28.90 56.75
CA ALA A 15 15.44 -29.56 55.46
C ALA A 15 14.12 -29.70 54.68
N LEU A 16 13.03 -30.09 55.37
CA LEU A 16 11.71 -30.18 54.75
C LEU A 16 11.16 -28.80 54.27
N VAL A 17 11.38 -27.77 55.07
CA VAL A 17 10.98 -26.41 54.68
C VAL A 17 11.78 -25.92 53.47
N VAL A 18 13.09 -26.19 53.44
CA VAL A 18 13.93 -25.82 52.29
C VAL A 18 13.50 -26.59 51.03
N THR A 19 13.26 -27.90 51.13
CA THR A 19 12.76 -28.66 49.95
C THR A 19 11.39 -28.16 49.46
N MET A 20 10.49 -27.79 50.38
CA MET A 20 9.20 -27.24 50.04
C MET A 20 9.32 -25.88 49.34
N ILE A 21 10.24 -25.03 49.80
CA ILE A 21 10.50 -23.74 49.17
C ILE A 21 11.11 -23.94 47.77
N VAL A 22 12.09 -24.83 47.65
CA VAL A 22 12.75 -25.12 46.36
C VAL A 22 11.72 -25.68 45.34
N THR A 23 10.89 -26.64 45.74
CA THR A 23 9.86 -27.17 44.85
C THR A 23 8.84 -26.13 44.47
N TYR A 24 8.43 -25.27 45.39
CA TYR A 24 7.49 -24.17 45.09
C TYR A 24 8.10 -23.15 44.11
N VAL A 25 9.37 -22.76 44.30
CA VAL A 25 10.08 -21.84 43.41
C VAL A 25 10.25 -22.46 42.02
N ASN A 26 10.66 -23.75 41.93
CA ASN A 26 10.81 -24.42 40.65
C ASN A 26 9.48 -24.52 39.89
N GLN A 27 8.38 -24.87 40.56
CA GLN A 27 7.05 -24.86 39.95
C GLN A 27 6.62 -23.46 39.43
N ARG A 28 7.03 -22.39 40.12
CA ARG A 28 6.77 -21.02 39.68
C ARG A 28 7.59 -20.64 38.44
N ILE A 29 8.86 -21.07 38.40
CA ILE A 29 9.75 -20.84 37.26
C ILE A 29 9.22 -21.61 36.03
N GLU A 30 8.95 -22.91 36.15
CA GLU A 30 8.37 -23.69 35.03
C GLU A 30 7.04 -23.11 34.52
N LYS A 31 6.18 -22.61 35.40
CA LYS A 31 4.93 -21.99 35.01
C LYS A 31 5.15 -20.63 34.32
N SER A 32 6.18 -19.89 34.68
CA SER A 32 6.53 -18.63 34.02
C SER A 32 7.17 -18.86 32.65
N GLU A 33 8.00 -19.89 32.52
CA GLU A 33 8.57 -20.27 31.22
C GLU A 33 7.52 -20.81 30.25
N ALA A 34 6.57 -21.63 30.72
CA ALA A 34 5.44 -22.10 29.93
C ALA A 34 4.53 -20.95 29.45
N ILE A 35 4.33 -19.92 30.28
CA ILE A 35 3.56 -18.72 29.89
C ILE A 35 4.36 -17.88 28.88
N HIS A 36 5.69 -17.82 29.00
CA HIS A 36 6.57 -17.11 28.04
C HIS A 36 6.63 -17.82 26.68
N GLU A 37 6.59 -19.15 26.68
CA GLU A 37 6.60 -19.93 25.44
C GLU A 37 5.24 -19.86 24.70
N GLN A 38 4.13 -19.75 25.45
CA GLN A 38 2.81 -19.48 24.89
C GLN A 38 2.60 -18.02 24.46
N ALA A 39 3.44 -17.09 24.95
CA ALA A 39 3.44 -15.68 24.57
C ALA A 39 4.39 -15.37 23.39
N LYS A 40 4.99 -16.37 22.76
CA LYS A 40 5.56 -16.20 21.42
C LYS A 40 4.40 -15.87 20.49
N GLY A 41 4.31 -14.58 20.16
CA GLY A 41 3.32 -14.09 19.22
C GLY A 41 3.36 -14.96 17.97
N PHE A 42 2.22 -15.46 17.55
CA PHE A 42 2.04 -16.05 16.23
C PHE A 42 2.19 -14.90 15.24
N GLU A 43 3.29 -14.87 14.51
CA GLU A 43 3.48 -13.97 13.39
C GLU A 43 2.50 -14.42 12.30
N VAL A 44 1.36 -13.73 12.24
CA VAL A 44 0.44 -13.87 11.13
C VAL A 44 1.14 -13.18 9.96
N ASP A 45 1.60 -13.94 9.00
CA ASP A 45 1.89 -13.40 7.67
C ASP A 45 0.56 -12.88 7.11
N LEU A 46 0.34 -11.57 7.27
CA LEU A 46 -0.88 -10.90 6.81
C LEU A 46 -0.93 -10.82 5.30
N GLY A 47 0.08 -11.37 4.59
CA GLY A 47 0.25 -11.15 3.16
C GLY A 47 0.50 -9.67 2.84
N GLU A 48 0.65 -9.34 1.58
CA GLU A 48 0.66 -7.94 1.15
C GLU A 48 -0.73 -7.33 1.38
N GLU A 49 -0.81 -6.33 2.26
CA GLU A 49 -2.06 -5.64 2.54
C GLU A 49 -2.43 -4.77 1.34
N VAL A 50 -3.48 -5.18 0.62
CA VAL A 50 -4.04 -4.42 -0.51
C VAL A 50 -4.94 -3.32 0.02
N GLY A 51 -4.72 -2.08 -0.43
CA GLY A 51 -5.51 -0.94 0.01
C GLY A 51 -5.03 0.38 -0.56
N LEU A 52 -5.55 1.49 -0.03
CA LEU A 52 -5.29 2.83 -0.55
C LEU A 52 -4.39 3.68 0.36
N GLU A 53 -3.98 3.15 1.50
CA GLU A 53 -3.09 3.86 2.41
C GLU A 53 -1.63 3.76 1.95
N LYS A 54 -0.81 4.68 2.41
CA LYS A 54 0.62 4.67 2.12
C LYS A 54 1.28 3.37 2.56
N GLY A 55 2.00 2.74 1.65
CA GLY A 55 2.72 1.48 1.85
C GLY A 55 1.89 0.23 1.57
N GLN A 56 0.58 0.36 1.36
CA GLN A 56 -0.26 -0.76 0.92
C GLN A 56 -0.11 -1.01 -0.57
N THR A 57 -0.27 -2.26 -0.99
CA THR A 57 -0.28 -2.65 -2.40
C THR A 57 -1.51 -2.06 -3.08
N ALA A 58 -1.29 -1.32 -4.17
CA ALA A 58 -2.37 -0.73 -4.96
C ALA A 58 -3.31 -1.83 -5.48
N PRO A 59 -4.64 -1.64 -5.37
CA PRO A 59 -5.60 -2.57 -5.92
C PRO A 59 -5.38 -2.80 -7.41
N ASP A 60 -5.23 -4.05 -7.83
CA ASP A 60 -4.97 -4.39 -9.23
C ASP A 60 -6.22 -4.25 -10.09
N PHE A 61 -6.02 -3.91 -11.35
CA PHE A 61 -7.09 -3.83 -12.35
C PHE A 61 -6.55 -4.14 -13.75
N THR A 62 -7.45 -4.53 -14.64
CA THR A 62 -7.21 -4.61 -16.09
C THR A 62 -8.27 -3.78 -16.81
N LEU A 63 -7.81 -2.79 -17.58
CA LEU A 63 -8.67 -1.92 -18.41
C LEU A 63 -8.17 -1.91 -19.84
N ILE A 64 -9.06 -1.53 -20.78
CA ILE A 64 -8.73 -1.43 -22.21
C ILE A 64 -8.29 0.00 -22.53
N ASN A 65 -7.19 0.15 -23.27
CA ASN A 65 -6.73 1.43 -23.76
C ASN A 65 -7.48 1.87 -25.05
N LEU A 66 -7.16 3.06 -25.56
CA LEU A 66 -7.76 3.59 -26.80
C LEU A 66 -7.39 2.79 -28.06
N GLN A 67 -6.37 1.96 -28.03
CA GLN A 67 -5.92 1.07 -29.09
C GLN A 67 -6.63 -0.30 -29.06
N GLY A 68 -7.39 -0.59 -27.99
CA GLY A 68 -8.06 -1.87 -27.77
C GLY A 68 -7.17 -2.93 -27.09
N GLU A 69 -6.06 -2.51 -26.50
CA GLU A 69 -5.13 -3.37 -25.79
C GLU A 69 -5.43 -3.37 -24.29
N GLU A 70 -5.23 -4.52 -23.63
CA GLU A 70 -5.34 -4.62 -22.17
C GLU A 70 -4.14 -3.98 -21.50
N VAL A 71 -4.42 -3.25 -20.42
CA VAL A 71 -3.41 -2.67 -19.52
C VAL A 71 -3.74 -3.13 -18.11
N THR A 72 -2.84 -3.89 -17.51
CA THR A 72 -2.95 -4.41 -16.14
C THR A 72 -1.94 -3.67 -15.25
N LEU A 73 -2.40 -3.15 -14.11
CA LEU A 73 -1.53 -2.37 -13.23
C LEU A 73 -0.35 -3.21 -12.71
N SER A 74 -0.59 -4.46 -12.29
CA SER A 74 0.44 -5.35 -11.75
C SER A 74 1.53 -5.70 -12.78
N GLU A 75 1.27 -5.60 -14.10
CA GLU A 75 2.28 -5.79 -15.13
C GLU A 75 3.28 -4.63 -15.24
N LEU A 76 3.00 -3.50 -14.57
CA LEU A 76 3.88 -2.35 -14.52
C LEU A 76 4.87 -2.38 -13.35
N GLN A 77 4.86 -3.44 -12.54
CA GLN A 77 5.86 -3.61 -11.47
C GLN A 77 7.28 -3.46 -12.00
N GLY A 78 8.14 -2.84 -11.21
CA GLY A 78 9.48 -2.43 -11.62
C GLY A 78 9.56 -1.00 -12.16
N LYS A 79 8.40 -0.36 -12.47
CA LYS A 79 8.28 1.07 -12.76
C LYS A 79 7.52 1.77 -11.65
N LYS A 80 7.79 3.05 -11.45
CA LYS A 80 6.90 3.95 -10.70
C LYS A 80 5.68 4.24 -11.57
N VAL A 81 4.48 4.28 -10.98
CA VAL A 81 3.25 4.57 -11.74
C VAL A 81 2.57 5.82 -11.20
N VAL A 82 2.26 6.75 -12.11
CA VAL A 82 1.38 7.88 -11.87
C VAL A 82 0.01 7.50 -12.41
N LEU A 83 -0.89 7.08 -11.52
CA LEU A 83 -2.24 6.65 -11.85
C LEU A 83 -3.20 7.82 -11.65
N ASN A 84 -3.68 8.43 -12.75
CA ASN A 84 -4.52 9.62 -12.72
C ASN A 84 -5.93 9.34 -13.19
N PHE A 85 -6.93 9.66 -12.36
CA PHE A 85 -8.36 9.54 -12.68
C PHE A 85 -8.92 10.88 -13.18
N TRP A 86 -9.51 10.89 -14.37
CA TRP A 86 -9.91 12.11 -15.05
C TRP A 86 -11.11 11.95 -16.00
N ALA A 87 -11.62 13.07 -16.50
CA ALA A 87 -12.64 13.09 -17.55
C ALA A 87 -12.49 14.31 -18.48
N THR A 88 -12.99 14.23 -19.73
CA THR A 88 -12.86 15.32 -20.70
C THR A 88 -13.71 16.56 -20.35
N TRP A 89 -14.76 16.39 -19.58
CA TRP A 89 -15.65 17.46 -19.14
C TRP A 89 -15.19 18.16 -17.84
N CYS A 90 -14.14 17.67 -17.19
CA CYS A 90 -13.61 18.18 -15.92
C CYS A 90 -12.63 19.35 -16.16
N PRO A 91 -12.95 20.60 -15.77
CA PRO A 91 -12.06 21.75 -16.06
C PRO A 91 -10.67 21.65 -15.41
N PRO A 92 -10.51 21.27 -14.13
CA PRO A 92 -9.17 21.12 -13.54
C PRO A 92 -8.39 19.97 -14.18
N CYS A 93 -9.05 18.88 -14.61
CA CYS A 93 -8.36 17.81 -15.34
C CYS A 93 -7.79 18.32 -16.68
N LYS A 94 -8.55 19.15 -17.40
CA LYS A 94 -8.04 19.77 -18.64
C LYS A 94 -6.81 20.63 -18.40
N ALA A 95 -6.76 21.32 -17.26
CA ALA A 95 -5.64 22.19 -16.92
C ALA A 95 -4.35 21.41 -16.64
N GLU A 96 -4.45 20.22 -16.06
CA GLU A 96 -3.27 19.41 -15.73
C GLU A 96 -2.70 18.59 -16.89
N MET A 97 -3.53 18.23 -17.91
CA MET A 97 -3.10 17.34 -19.01
C MET A 97 -1.84 17.81 -19.76
N PRO A 98 -1.67 19.12 -20.09
CA PRO A 98 -0.42 19.60 -20.68
C PRO A 98 0.79 19.38 -19.76
N HIS A 99 0.64 19.54 -18.45
CA HIS A 99 1.72 19.35 -17.48
C HIS A 99 2.10 17.87 -17.35
N MET A 100 1.12 16.98 -17.37
CA MET A 100 1.37 15.53 -17.41
C MET A 100 2.08 15.12 -18.69
N GLN A 101 1.68 15.68 -19.85
CA GLN A 101 2.34 15.41 -21.12
C GLN A 101 3.78 15.95 -21.13
N ASP A 102 4.00 17.17 -20.65
CA ASP A 102 5.35 17.75 -20.53
C ASP A 102 6.27 16.88 -19.64
N TYR A 103 5.74 16.39 -18.52
CA TYR A 103 6.48 15.48 -17.65
C TYR A 103 6.78 14.15 -18.37
N TYR A 104 5.78 13.58 -19.02
CA TYR A 104 5.92 12.29 -19.71
C TYR A 104 7.01 12.33 -20.77
N GLU A 105 7.03 13.38 -21.60
CA GLU A 105 8.03 13.53 -22.67
C GLU A 105 9.44 13.80 -22.14
N GLN A 106 9.56 14.62 -21.10
CA GLN A 106 10.88 15.11 -20.66
C GLN A 106 11.56 14.24 -19.62
N TYR A 107 10.78 13.61 -18.74
CA TYR A 107 11.28 12.99 -17.52
C TYR A 107 10.90 11.52 -17.33
N ALA A 108 9.72 11.06 -17.77
CA ALA A 108 9.20 9.75 -17.44
C ALA A 108 10.17 8.59 -17.69
N SER A 109 10.83 8.59 -18.84
CA SER A 109 11.82 7.56 -19.19
C SER A 109 13.07 7.59 -18.29
N LYS A 110 13.51 8.78 -17.85
CA LYS A 110 14.70 8.95 -16.99
C LYS A 110 14.41 8.57 -15.55
N ASP A 111 13.18 8.87 -15.10
CA ASP A 111 12.72 8.65 -13.73
C ASP A 111 12.12 7.25 -13.54
N ASN A 112 12.12 6.41 -14.58
CA ASN A 112 11.51 5.08 -14.62
C ASN A 112 10.02 5.11 -14.25
N VAL A 113 9.27 6.03 -14.85
CA VAL A 113 7.85 6.28 -14.59
C VAL A 113 6.98 5.88 -15.77
N GLU A 114 5.81 5.28 -15.47
CA GLU A 114 4.69 5.19 -16.40
C GLU A 114 3.54 6.08 -15.90
N ILE A 115 2.91 6.84 -16.80
CA ILE A 115 1.67 7.56 -16.51
C ILE A 115 0.51 6.76 -17.09
N ILE A 116 -0.50 6.47 -16.28
CA ILE A 116 -1.74 5.84 -16.72
C ILE A 116 -2.90 6.81 -16.44
N GLY A 117 -3.51 7.33 -17.49
CA GLY A 117 -4.71 8.14 -17.37
C GLY A 117 -5.97 7.28 -17.42
N VAL A 118 -6.62 7.06 -16.29
CA VAL A 118 -7.89 6.33 -16.19
C VAL A 118 -9.02 7.30 -16.50
N ASN A 119 -9.60 7.19 -17.70
CA ASN A 119 -10.75 8.02 -18.07
C ASN A 119 -12.05 7.41 -17.55
N LEU A 120 -12.85 8.21 -16.81
CA LEU A 120 -14.15 7.82 -16.29
C LEU A 120 -15.20 7.81 -17.41
N THR A 121 -15.17 6.78 -18.27
CA THR A 121 -15.95 6.68 -19.51
C THR A 121 -17.44 6.37 -19.27
N TYR A 122 -17.86 6.26 -18.03
CA TYR A 122 -19.25 5.95 -17.65
C TYR A 122 -20.14 7.18 -17.37
N GLU A 123 -19.55 8.35 -17.10
CA GLU A 123 -20.28 9.56 -16.75
C GLU A 123 -20.22 10.63 -17.86
N ASN A 124 -21.31 10.79 -18.62
CA ASN A 124 -21.38 11.81 -19.67
C ASN A 124 -20.18 11.85 -20.63
N GLU A 125 -19.51 10.71 -20.77
CA GLU A 125 -18.29 10.53 -21.54
C GLU A 125 -18.50 9.52 -22.66
N THR A 126 -17.77 9.64 -23.76
CA THR A 126 -17.77 8.69 -24.86
C THR A 126 -16.34 8.45 -25.34
N VAL A 127 -16.04 7.24 -25.81
CA VAL A 127 -14.73 6.90 -26.36
C VAL A 127 -14.29 7.89 -27.44
N LYS A 128 -15.21 8.27 -28.32
CA LYS A 128 -14.95 9.26 -29.38
C LYS A 128 -14.53 10.62 -28.82
N ARG A 129 -15.16 11.08 -27.73
CA ARG A 129 -14.81 12.35 -27.09
C ARG A 129 -13.44 12.27 -26.44
N VAL A 130 -13.12 11.13 -25.80
CA VAL A 130 -11.81 10.87 -25.22
C VAL A 130 -10.73 10.87 -26.31
N GLN A 131 -10.95 10.18 -27.43
CA GLN A 131 -10.03 10.18 -28.57
C GLN A 131 -9.75 11.59 -29.11
N GLN A 132 -10.82 12.37 -29.35
CA GLN A 132 -10.68 13.75 -29.81
C GLN A 132 -9.92 14.63 -28.82
N PHE A 133 -10.13 14.41 -27.53
CA PHE A 133 -9.39 15.12 -26.48
C PHE A 133 -7.90 14.76 -26.51
N VAL A 134 -7.57 13.46 -26.51
CA VAL A 134 -6.19 12.95 -26.57
C VAL A 134 -5.45 13.51 -27.80
N GLU A 135 -6.10 13.51 -28.96
CA GLU A 135 -5.57 14.11 -30.19
C GLU A 135 -5.31 15.61 -30.06
N SER A 136 -6.31 16.36 -29.52
CA SER A 136 -6.22 17.82 -29.41
C SER A 136 -5.17 18.28 -28.39
N TYR A 137 -4.97 17.54 -27.32
CA TYR A 137 -3.94 17.79 -26.30
C TYR A 137 -2.61 17.09 -26.62
N LYS A 138 -2.56 16.28 -27.70
CA LYS A 138 -1.40 15.50 -28.13
C LYS A 138 -0.85 14.60 -27.02
N LEU A 139 -1.74 13.99 -26.24
CA LEU A 139 -1.33 13.10 -25.15
C LEU A 139 -0.75 11.82 -25.73
N THR A 140 0.43 11.41 -25.25
CA THR A 140 1.15 10.22 -25.71
C THR A 140 1.30 9.15 -24.63
N PHE A 141 1.00 9.46 -23.39
CA PHE A 141 0.95 8.46 -22.32
C PHE A 141 -0.34 7.61 -22.43
N PRO A 142 -0.33 6.36 -21.92
CA PRO A 142 -1.47 5.45 -21.96
C PRO A 142 -2.73 6.03 -21.33
N ILE A 143 -3.84 5.97 -22.09
CA ILE A 143 -5.18 6.31 -21.60
C ILE A 143 -6.02 5.04 -21.64
N VAL A 144 -6.50 4.64 -20.47
CA VAL A 144 -7.39 3.48 -20.30
C VAL A 144 -8.82 3.93 -20.00
N LEU A 145 -9.79 3.12 -20.41
CA LEU A 145 -11.20 3.46 -20.40
C LEU A 145 -11.92 2.66 -19.32
N GLU A 146 -12.49 3.35 -18.34
CA GLU A 146 -13.30 2.72 -17.32
C GLU A 146 -14.81 2.91 -17.64
N HIS A 147 -15.50 1.81 -17.94
CA HIS A 147 -16.92 1.82 -18.30
C HIS A 147 -17.86 1.41 -17.16
N THR A 148 -17.36 0.76 -16.10
CA THR A 148 -18.18 0.05 -15.10
C THR A 148 -18.22 0.68 -13.72
N GLN A 149 -17.40 1.67 -13.43
CA GLN A 149 -17.18 2.25 -12.10
C GLN A 149 -16.55 1.26 -11.09
N GLU A 150 -16.02 0.14 -11.51
CA GLU A 150 -15.43 -0.84 -10.60
C GLU A 150 -14.09 -0.34 -10.07
N VAL A 151 -13.21 0.12 -10.96
CA VAL A 151 -11.88 0.64 -10.60
C VAL A 151 -12.00 1.94 -9.82
N SER A 152 -12.85 2.88 -10.24
CA SER A 152 -13.06 4.13 -9.51
C SER A 152 -13.65 3.92 -8.11
N LYS A 153 -14.52 2.92 -7.93
CA LYS A 153 -15.01 2.52 -6.60
C LYS A 153 -13.92 1.86 -5.75
N GLN A 154 -13.12 0.98 -6.37
CA GLN A 154 -12.01 0.30 -5.70
C GLN A 154 -10.95 1.31 -5.20
N TYR A 155 -10.72 2.39 -5.96
CA TYR A 155 -9.83 3.49 -5.61
C TYR A 155 -10.53 4.64 -4.86
N GLU A 156 -11.80 4.46 -4.45
CA GLU A 156 -12.60 5.45 -3.70
C GLU A 156 -12.59 6.85 -4.34
N ILE A 157 -12.70 6.92 -5.68
CA ILE A 157 -12.66 8.19 -6.41
C ILE A 157 -13.94 8.99 -6.14
N LEU A 158 -13.85 9.99 -5.28
CA LEU A 158 -14.94 10.91 -4.92
C LEU A 158 -14.87 12.23 -5.68
N THR A 159 -13.71 12.61 -6.18
CA THR A 159 -13.46 13.84 -6.95
C THR A 159 -12.39 13.59 -8.00
N ILE A 160 -12.41 14.40 -9.06
CA ILE A 160 -11.40 14.38 -10.12
C ILE A 160 -10.85 15.80 -10.37
N PRO A 161 -9.54 15.91 -10.70
CA PRO A 161 -8.61 14.80 -10.85
C PRO A 161 -8.16 14.25 -9.49
N SER A 162 -7.91 12.94 -9.47
CA SER A 162 -7.28 12.25 -8.33
C SER A 162 -6.12 11.43 -8.84
N THR A 163 -4.96 11.55 -8.20
CA THR A 163 -3.73 10.90 -8.65
C THR A 163 -3.12 10.07 -7.53
N PHE A 164 -2.78 8.82 -7.83
CA PHE A 164 -2.02 7.95 -6.96
C PHE A 164 -0.60 7.83 -7.50
N MET A 165 0.38 8.00 -6.61
CA MET A 165 1.78 7.72 -6.88
C MET A 165 2.12 6.35 -6.32
N ILE A 166 2.53 5.44 -7.19
CA ILE A 166 2.80 4.03 -6.87
C ILE A 166 4.28 3.78 -7.14
N ASP A 167 4.96 3.10 -6.21
CA ASP A 167 6.37 2.77 -6.34
C ASP A 167 6.63 1.54 -7.22
N THR A 168 7.91 1.18 -7.35
CA THR A 168 8.34 0.03 -8.18
C THR A 168 7.89 -1.33 -7.63
N GLU A 169 7.49 -1.41 -6.36
CA GLU A 169 6.93 -2.61 -5.74
C GLU A 169 5.41 -2.70 -5.90
N GLY A 170 4.77 -1.68 -6.49
CA GLY A 170 3.32 -1.59 -6.63
C GLY A 170 2.62 -1.02 -5.41
N LYS A 171 3.33 -0.35 -4.49
CA LYS A 171 2.77 0.22 -3.26
C LYS A 171 2.45 1.69 -3.41
N ILE A 172 1.30 2.10 -2.88
CA ILE A 172 0.88 3.51 -2.87
C ILE A 172 1.79 4.32 -1.95
N GLN A 173 2.37 5.40 -2.48
CA GLN A 173 3.19 6.33 -1.73
C GLN A 173 2.48 7.65 -1.45
N HIS A 174 1.67 8.12 -2.41
CA HIS A 174 0.88 9.34 -2.27
C HIS A 174 -0.47 9.20 -2.95
N GLN A 175 -1.49 9.85 -2.37
CA GLN A 175 -2.77 10.15 -3.00
C GLN A 175 -2.94 11.67 -3.02
N ILE A 176 -3.14 12.25 -4.21
CA ILE A 176 -3.27 13.67 -4.43
C ILE A 176 -4.65 13.98 -5.00
N LEU A 177 -5.35 14.93 -4.39
CA LEU A 177 -6.63 15.42 -4.87
C LEU A 177 -6.44 16.79 -5.52
N GLY A 178 -6.93 16.96 -6.74
CA GLY A 178 -6.79 18.18 -7.52
C GLY A 178 -5.65 18.15 -8.54
N PRO A 179 -5.54 19.18 -9.39
CA PRO A 179 -4.62 19.20 -10.52
C PRO A 179 -3.16 19.34 -10.08
N LEU A 180 -2.28 18.69 -10.82
CA LEU A 180 -0.82 18.76 -10.67
C LEU A 180 -0.21 19.54 -11.83
N ASP A 181 0.77 20.40 -11.52
CA ASP A 181 1.69 20.95 -12.52
C ASP A 181 2.93 20.07 -12.68
N THR A 182 3.74 20.35 -13.71
CA THR A 182 4.94 19.57 -14.04
C THR A 182 5.95 19.55 -12.89
N SER A 183 6.08 20.64 -12.12
CA SER A 183 7.03 20.72 -11.00
C SER A 183 6.56 19.87 -9.80
N ALA A 184 5.29 19.99 -9.43
CA ALA A 184 4.69 19.19 -8.36
C ALA A 184 4.73 17.69 -8.68
N LEU A 185 4.40 17.33 -9.92
CA LEU A 185 4.47 15.94 -10.38
C LEU A 185 5.90 15.39 -10.24
N ARG A 186 6.90 16.17 -10.63
CA ARG A 186 8.29 15.79 -10.50
C ARG A 186 8.73 15.64 -9.04
N ASP A 187 8.32 16.57 -8.18
CA ASP A 187 8.66 16.53 -6.75
C ASP A 187 8.08 15.27 -6.09
N TYR A 188 6.82 14.92 -6.40
CA TYR A 188 6.22 13.68 -5.91
C TYR A 188 6.95 12.43 -6.42
N VAL A 189 7.22 12.35 -7.72
CA VAL A 189 7.90 11.17 -8.29
C VAL A 189 9.32 11.00 -7.74
N THR A 190 10.06 12.09 -7.52
CA THR A 190 11.41 12.03 -6.95
C THR A 190 11.42 11.70 -5.46
N SER A 191 10.29 11.85 -4.77
CA SER A 191 10.12 11.46 -3.36
C SER A 191 9.81 9.98 -3.15
N ILE A 192 9.57 9.26 -4.24
CA ILE A 192 9.29 7.81 -4.25
C ILE A 192 10.59 7.08 -4.57
N ASP A 193 10.96 6.12 -3.74
CA ASP A 193 12.12 5.23 -3.97
C ASP A 193 11.78 4.09 -4.95
#